data_47300d42470d8e763551ebc088ea1990
#
_entry.id   47300d42470d8e763551ebc088ea1990
#
_cell.length_a   1.000
_cell.length_b   1.000
_cell.length_c   1.000
_cell.angle_alpha   90.00
_cell.angle_beta   90.00
_cell.angle_gamma   90.00
#
_symmetry.space_group_name_H-M   'P 1'
#
loop_
_entity.id
_entity.type
_entity.pdbx_description
1 polymer ?
#
loop_
_entity_poly.entity_id
_entity_poly.type
_entity_poly.pdbx_seq_one_letter_code
_entity_poly.pdbx_strand_id
1 'polypeptide(L)' 'MAGLFEFEKQVDRLRKKIEELKSMGKFEPAVIEEIERKFQRKIREFYEN' A
#
# COMPACT_ATOMS: atom_id res chain seq x y z
N MET A 1 -17.53 12.46 -9.13
CA MET A 1 -16.26 12.60 -8.43
C MET A 1 -15.67 11.26 -8.11
N ALA A 2 -14.47 11.08 -8.56
CA ALA A 2 -13.82 9.79 -8.51
C ALA A 2 -13.01 9.54 -7.24
N GLY A 3 -13.02 10.47 -6.33
CA GLY A 3 -12.03 10.50 -5.27
C GLY A 3 -11.90 9.25 -4.43
N LEU A 4 -12.87 8.98 -3.59
CA LEU A 4 -12.73 7.93 -2.58
C LEU A 4 -12.76 6.53 -3.21
N PHE A 5 -13.66 6.32 -4.14
CA PHE A 5 -13.81 5.00 -4.76
C PHE A 5 -12.56 4.59 -5.53
N GLU A 6 -12.03 5.50 -6.34
CA GLU A 6 -10.82 5.21 -7.09
C GLU A 6 -9.62 5.06 -6.18
N PHE A 7 -9.56 5.85 -5.13
CA PHE A 7 -8.48 5.73 -4.16
C PHE A 7 -8.51 4.35 -3.49
N GLU A 8 -9.69 3.89 -3.09
CA GLU A 8 -9.81 2.57 -2.48
C GLU A 8 -9.40 1.44 -3.43
N LYS A 9 -9.71 1.59 -4.72
CA LYS A 9 -9.26 0.63 -5.70
C LYS A 9 -7.74 0.57 -5.79
N GLN A 10 -7.10 1.72 -5.78
CA GLN A 10 -5.65 1.79 -5.81
C GLN A 10 -5.04 1.18 -4.55
N VAL A 11 -5.66 1.44 -3.41
CA VAL A 11 -5.21 0.86 -2.15
C VAL A 11 -5.28 -0.65 -2.21
N ASP A 12 -6.36 -1.20 -2.73
CA ASP A 12 -6.50 -2.64 -2.88
C ASP A 12 -5.43 -3.24 -3.76
N ARG A 13 -5.15 -2.61 -4.88
CA ARG A 13 -4.10 -3.07 -5.79
C ARG A 13 -2.74 -3.09 -5.14
N LEU A 14 -2.42 -2.03 -4.42
CA LEU A 14 -1.13 -1.93 -3.74
C LEU A 14 -1.02 -2.96 -2.64
N ARG A 15 -2.10 -3.17 -1.90
CA ARG A 15 -2.12 -4.18 -0.86
C ARG A 15 -1.85 -5.58 -1.41
N LYS A 16 -2.48 -5.90 -2.54
CA LYS A 16 -2.25 -7.17 -3.20
C LYS A 16 -0.82 -7.32 -3.67
N LYS A 17 -0.24 -6.25 -4.19
CA LYS A 17 1.15 -6.26 -4.61
C LYS A 17 2.09 -6.50 -3.45
N ILE A 18 1.82 -5.87 -2.32
CA ILE A 18 2.64 -6.08 -1.13
C ILE A 18 2.57 -7.54 -0.69
N GLU A 19 1.38 -8.12 -0.74
CA GLU A 19 1.23 -9.52 -0.40
C GLU A 19 1.98 -10.45 -1.34
N GLU A 20 1.97 -10.13 -2.63
CA GLU A 20 2.75 -10.89 -3.60
C GLU A 20 4.24 -10.80 -3.31
N LEU A 21 4.73 -9.63 -2.99
CA LEU A 21 6.13 -9.45 -2.64
C LEU A 21 6.52 -10.28 -1.42
N LYS A 22 5.65 -10.33 -0.43
CA LYS A 22 5.87 -11.16 0.74
C LYS A 22 5.92 -12.64 0.38
N SER A 23 5.03 -13.08 -0.51
CA SER A 23 4.96 -14.47 -0.93
C SER A 23 6.19 -14.92 -1.68
N MET A 24 6.80 -14.02 -2.42
CA MET A 24 7.98 -14.36 -3.21
C MET A 24 9.19 -14.72 -2.37
N GLY A 25 9.25 -14.19 -1.15
CA GLY A 25 10.38 -14.46 -0.27
C GLY A 25 11.70 -13.92 -0.76
N LYS A 26 11.70 -13.03 -1.74
CA LYS A 26 12.91 -12.47 -2.32
C LYS A 26 13.36 -11.17 -1.65
N PHE A 27 12.51 -10.60 -0.84
CA PHE A 27 12.78 -9.31 -0.22
C PHE A 27 12.98 -9.47 1.27
N GLU A 28 13.88 -8.67 1.81
CA GLU A 28 14.10 -8.67 3.25
C GLU A 28 12.89 -8.08 3.98
N PRO A 29 12.58 -8.59 5.17
CA PRO A 29 11.45 -8.07 5.95
C PRO A 29 11.51 -6.57 6.17
N ALA A 30 12.70 -6.02 6.35
CA ALA A 30 12.87 -4.59 6.56
C ALA A 30 12.42 -3.78 5.35
N VAL A 31 12.67 -4.28 4.15
CA VAL A 31 12.25 -3.61 2.92
C VAL A 31 10.74 -3.60 2.81
N ILE A 32 10.12 -4.73 3.09
CA ILE A 32 8.66 -4.84 3.04
C ILE A 32 8.01 -3.94 4.07
N GLU A 33 8.56 -3.87 5.28
CA GLU A 33 8.06 -2.99 6.32
C GLU A 33 8.13 -1.52 5.90
N GLU A 34 9.20 -1.14 5.22
CA GLU A 34 9.34 0.22 4.75
C GLU A 34 8.30 0.55 3.68
N ILE A 35 8.05 -0.38 2.77
CA ILE A 35 7.01 -0.20 1.75
C ILE A 35 5.63 -0.06 2.41
N GLU A 36 5.34 -0.90 3.38
CA GLU A 36 4.07 -0.82 4.10
C GLU A 36 3.92 0.50 4.85
N ARG A 37 5.00 0.98 5.43
CA ARG A 37 4.98 2.24 6.17
C ARG A 37 4.68 3.41 5.25
N LYS A 38 5.31 3.44 4.07
CA LYS A 38 5.03 4.47 3.08
C LYS A 38 3.61 4.40 2.56
N PHE A 39 3.11 3.20 2.40
CA PHE A 39 1.74 2.98 1.97
C PHE A 39 0.75 3.52 3.00
N GLN A 40 0.97 3.21 4.27
CA GLN A 40 0.13 3.71 5.36
C GLN A 40 0.15 5.23 5.43
N ARG A 41 1.32 5.82 5.21
CA ARG A 41 1.45 7.27 5.22
C ARG A 41 0.61 7.91 4.12
N LYS A 42 0.62 7.34 2.93
CA LYS A 42 -0.18 7.87 1.82
C LYS A 42 -1.66 7.79 2.10
N ILE A 43 -2.09 6.69 2.68
CA ILE A 43 -3.49 6.54 3.06
C ILE A 43 -3.89 7.61 4.07
N ARG A 44 -3.06 7.81 5.07
CA ARG A 44 -3.33 8.82 6.11
C ARG A 44 -3.39 10.21 5.51
N GLU A 45 -2.45 10.55 4.65
CA GLU A 45 -2.44 11.86 3.99
C GLU A 45 -3.72 12.11 3.21
N PHE A 46 -4.22 11.10 2.54
CA PHE A 46 -5.46 11.24 1.79
C PHE A 46 -6.63 11.55 2.71
N TYR A 47 -6.74 10.85 3.83
CA TYR A 47 -7.86 11.04 4.74
C TYR A 47 -7.74 12.32 5.57
N GLU A 48 -6.55 12.82 5.79
CA GLU A 48 -6.36 14.05 6.55
C GLU A 48 -6.60 15.30 5.71
N ASN A 49 -6.50 15.20 4.42
CA ASN A 49 -6.81 16.31 3.53
C ASN A 49 -8.27 16.30 3.17
#